data_eea3baed376d3676b345bc8ed9c7df27
#
_entry.id   eea3baed376d3676b345bc8ed9c7df27
#
_cell.length_a   1.000
_cell.length_b   1.000
_cell.length_c   1.000
_cell.angle_alpha   90.00
_cell.angle_beta   90.00
_cell.angle_gamma   90.00
#
_symmetry.space_group_name_H-M   'P 1'
#
loop_
_entity.id
_entity.type
_entity.pdbx_description
1 polymer ?
#
loop_
_entity_poly.entity_id
_entity_poly.type
_entity_poly.pdbx_seq_one_letter_code
_entity_poly.pdbx_strand_id
1 'polypeptide(L)'
;MVMSICDIKESVILDFHAYILIILGIILNSVLFGLNGFLFSIIGGVSGFILYELIARSGYLLANQRAFGEGDSLIAAGIGTFFGWQLMLISTILSVFVMAIFTYPYLLYKSYKEGKKKTVFALVSAVLLIAFAAIVSKTEFIKTFEISVAFLFVMVILTFLCAKFILDDMKKPAPNGEVSLCMLPFGPAMAISFVIIMFFQNELQTLIKSYFLG
;
A
#
# COMPACT_ATOMS: atom_id res chain seq x y z
N MET A 1 6.80 1.60 -16.21
CA MET A 1 6.63 2.98 -16.72
C MET A 1 5.38 3.13 -17.60
N VAL A 2 5.18 2.33 -18.65
CA VAL A 2 3.98 2.39 -19.52
C VAL A 2 2.69 2.17 -18.71
N MET A 3 2.64 1.14 -17.85
CA MET A 3 1.49 0.86 -16.99
C MET A 3 1.13 2.04 -16.08
N SER A 4 2.12 2.68 -15.49
CA SER A 4 1.90 3.83 -14.60
C SER A 4 1.34 5.05 -15.35
N ILE A 5 1.69 5.22 -16.64
CA ILE A 5 1.15 6.29 -17.48
C ILE A 5 -0.31 6.02 -17.85
N CYS A 6 -0.65 4.76 -18.17
CA CYS A 6 -2.03 4.37 -18.45
C CYS A 6 -2.92 4.50 -17.21
N ASP A 7 -2.43 4.11 -16.04
CA ASP A 7 -3.13 4.23 -14.77
C ASP A 7 -3.44 5.69 -14.40
N ILE A 8 -2.50 6.61 -14.66
CA ILE A 8 -2.71 8.05 -14.45
C ILE A 8 -3.75 8.65 -15.40
N LYS A 9 -3.78 8.20 -16.68
CA LYS A 9 -4.66 8.77 -17.70
C LYS A 9 -6.07 8.21 -17.69
N GLU A 10 -6.19 6.90 -17.52
CA GLU A 10 -7.43 6.16 -17.75
C GLU A 10 -7.93 5.43 -16.51
N SER A 11 -7.13 5.42 -15.42
CA SER A 11 -7.40 4.66 -14.19
C SER A 11 -7.66 3.16 -14.46
N VAL A 12 -7.05 2.64 -15.54
CA VAL A 12 -7.14 1.24 -15.97
C VAL A 12 -5.76 0.68 -16.18
N ILE A 13 -5.45 -0.39 -15.46
CA ILE A 13 -4.23 -1.16 -15.68
C ILE A 13 -4.51 -2.19 -16.77
N LEU A 14 -3.71 -2.18 -17.82
CA LEU A 14 -3.78 -3.19 -18.87
C LEU A 14 -3.26 -4.52 -18.31
N ASP A 15 -4.15 -5.46 -18.05
CA ASP A 15 -3.86 -6.81 -17.50
C ASP A 15 -2.74 -7.52 -18.25
N PHE A 16 -2.65 -7.30 -19.56
CA PHE A 16 -1.62 -7.87 -20.42
C PHE A 16 -0.19 -7.58 -19.92
N HIS A 17 0.08 -6.35 -19.46
CA HIS A 17 1.41 -5.98 -18.95
C HIS A 17 1.72 -6.67 -17.62
N ALA A 18 0.70 -6.86 -16.77
CA ALA A 18 0.86 -7.57 -15.52
C ALA A 18 1.17 -9.06 -15.76
N TYR A 19 0.51 -9.69 -16.72
CA TYR A 19 0.83 -11.08 -17.10
C TYR A 19 2.24 -11.23 -17.67
N ILE A 20 2.70 -10.29 -18.50
CA ILE A 20 4.10 -10.28 -18.96
C ILE A 20 5.06 -10.21 -17.78
N LEU A 21 4.79 -9.35 -16.81
CA LEU A 21 5.62 -9.20 -15.62
C LEU A 21 5.71 -10.53 -14.85
N ILE A 22 4.58 -11.19 -14.61
CA ILE A 22 4.51 -12.49 -13.93
C ILE A 22 5.34 -13.55 -14.68
N ILE A 23 5.14 -13.68 -15.99
CA ILE A 23 5.84 -14.67 -16.81
C ILE A 23 7.34 -14.42 -16.82
N LEU A 24 7.77 -13.17 -16.98
CA LEU A 24 9.19 -12.80 -16.95
C LEU A 24 9.83 -13.13 -15.60
N GLY A 25 9.16 -12.83 -14.47
CA GLY A 25 9.66 -13.16 -13.13
C GLY A 25 9.86 -14.68 -12.96
N ILE A 26 8.90 -15.47 -13.40
CA ILE A 26 8.99 -16.94 -13.33
C ILE A 26 10.13 -17.46 -14.22
N ILE A 27 10.24 -17.00 -15.46
CA ILE A 27 11.27 -17.45 -16.39
C ILE A 27 12.66 -17.08 -15.86
N LEU A 28 12.88 -15.83 -15.45
CA LEU A 28 14.18 -15.37 -14.98
C LEU A 28 14.66 -16.16 -13.75
N ASN A 29 13.82 -16.31 -12.74
CA ASN A 29 14.21 -17.08 -11.56
C ASN A 29 14.39 -18.56 -11.85
N SER A 30 13.60 -19.13 -12.76
CA SER A 30 13.77 -20.53 -13.16
C SER A 30 15.08 -20.77 -13.91
N VAL A 31 15.49 -19.83 -14.76
CA VAL A 31 16.75 -19.90 -15.49
C VAL A 31 17.95 -19.72 -14.55
N LEU A 32 17.85 -18.79 -13.60
CA LEU A 32 18.97 -18.50 -12.66
C LEU A 32 19.13 -19.54 -11.55
N PHE A 33 18.03 -20.09 -11.02
CA PHE A 33 18.02 -20.93 -9.82
C PHE A 33 17.36 -22.29 -10.01
N GLY A 34 17.00 -22.66 -11.25
CA GLY A 34 16.37 -23.93 -11.57
C GLY A 34 15.00 -24.11 -10.90
N LEU A 35 14.73 -25.34 -10.45
CA LEU A 35 13.44 -25.69 -9.83
C LEU A 35 13.16 -24.87 -8.55
N ASN A 36 14.18 -24.58 -7.76
CA ASN A 36 14.03 -23.76 -6.55
C ASN A 36 13.60 -22.33 -6.90
N GLY A 37 14.15 -21.75 -7.97
CA GLY A 37 13.75 -20.44 -8.47
C GLY A 37 12.32 -20.42 -9.00
N PHE A 38 11.91 -21.49 -9.67
CA PHE A 38 10.53 -21.65 -10.13
C PHE A 38 9.56 -21.67 -8.94
N LEU A 39 9.80 -22.51 -7.93
CA LEU A 39 8.96 -22.59 -6.73
C LEU A 39 8.92 -21.26 -5.97
N PHE A 40 10.07 -20.60 -5.81
CA PHE A 40 10.18 -19.29 -5.19
C PHE A 40 9.29 -18.26 -5.88
N SER A 41 9.30 -18.21 -7.22
CA SER A 41 8.47 -17.30 -8.01
C SER A 41 6.98 -17.61 -7.88
N ILE A 42 6.59 -18.87 -7.92
CA ILE A 42 5.18 -19.26 -7.77
C ILE A 42 4.67 -18.86 -6.39
N ILE A 43 5.39 -19.21 -5.32
CA ILE A 43 5.00 -18.87 -3.94
C ILE A 43 4.92 -17.35 -3.78
N GLY A 44 5.90 -16.60 -4.27
CA GLY A 44 5.92 -15.14 -4.24
C GLY A 44 4.75 -14.52 -4.99
N GLY A 45 4.47 -14.99 -6.20
CA GLY A 45 3.37 -14.51 -7.03
C GLY A 45 2.00 -14.78 -6.41
N VAL A 46 1.77 -16.01 -5.96
CA VAL A 46 0.51 -16.41 -5.31
C VAL A 46 0.30 -15.62 -4.02
N SER A 47 1.33 -15.47 -3.19
CA SER A 47 1.24 -14.68 -1.95
C SER A 47 0.93 -13.21 -2.21
N GLY A 48 1.53 -12.61 -3.25
CA GLY A 48 1.25 -11.24 -3.66
C GLY A 48 -0.19 -11.05 -4.12
N PHE A 49 -0.67 -11.93 -4.99
CA PHE A 49 -2.04 -11.90 -5.46
C PHE A 49 -3.04 -12.03 -4.31
N ILE A 50 -2.87 -13.04 -3.45
CA ILE A 50 -3.78 -13.30 -2.32
C ILE A 50 -3.79 -12.11 -1.36
N LEU A 51 -2.63 -11.55 -1.00
CA LEU A 51 -2.53 -10.42 -0.09
C LEU A 51 -3.32 -9.22 -0.61
N TYR A 52 -3.08 -8.84 -1.88
CA TYR A 52 -3.76 -7.67 -2.45
C TYR A 52 -5.25 -7.92 -2.67
N GLU A 53 -5.65 -9.11 -3.02
CA GLU A 53 -7.06 -9.47 -3.15
C GLU A 53 -7.79 -9.43 -1.80
N LEU A 54 -7.14 -9.87 -0.71
CA LEU A 54 -7.68 -9.75 0.64
C LEU A 54 -7.82 -8.28 1.06
N ILE A 55 -6.81 -7.45 0.82
CA ILE A 55 -6.86 -6.02 1.11
C ILE A 55 -7.93 -5.34 0.24
N ALA A 56 -8.00 -5.66 -1.05
CA ALA A 56 -8.99 -5.10 -1.96
C ALA A 56 -10.43 -5.41 -1.51
N ARG A 57 -10.68 -6.65 -1.10
CA ARG A 57 -12.00 -7.08 -0.60
C ARG A 57 -12.32 -6.50 0.78
N SER A 58 -11.33 -6.26 1.63
CA SER A 58 -11.57 -5.59 2.92
C SER A 58 -12.13 -4.18 2.76
N GLY A 59 -11.92 -3.54 1.61
CA GLY A 59 -12.53 -2.26 1.26
C GLY A 59 -14.06 -2.27 1.27
N TYR A 60 -14.68 -3.43 1.00
CA TYR A 60 -16.14 -3.56 1.11
C TYR A 60 -16.65 -3.37 2.55
N LEU A 61 -15.85 -3.76 3.54
CA LEU A 61 -16.18 -3.59 4.95
C LEU A 61 -16.18 -2.11 5.37
N LEU A 62 -15.33 -1.29 4.74
CA LEU A 62 -15.11 0.11 5.09
C LEU A 62 -15.90 1.08 4.21
N ALA A 63 -15.92 0.82 2.91
CA ALA A 63 -16.37 1.78 1.91
C ALA A 63 -17.47 1.25 0.98
N ASN A 64 -17.92 0.00 1.14
CA ASN A 64 -18.83 -0.72 0.23
C ASN A 64 -18.31 -0.78 -1.21
N GLN A 65 -17.00 -0.74 -1.40
CA GLN A 65 -16.33 -0.87 -2.70
C GLN A 65 -14.95 -1.49 -2.52
N ARG A 66 -14.35 -1.99 -3.60
CA ARG A 66 -12.96 -2.49 -3.56
C ARG A 66 -11.99 -1.37 -3.20
N ALA A 67 -11.01 -1.69 -2.35
CA ALA A 67 -9.96 -0.73 -1.98
C ALA A 67 -8.97 -0.49 -3.13
N PHE A 68 -8.67 -1.54 -3.92
CA PHE A 68 -7.74 -1.52 -5.06
C PHE A 68 -8.38 -2.13 -6.29
N GLY A 69 -7.88 -1.75 -7.47
CA GLY A 69 -8.25 -2.35 -8.75
C GLY A 69 -7.80 -3.82 -8.87
N GLU A 70 -8.41 -4.57 -9.78
CA GLU A 70 -8.00 -5.96 -10.05
C GLU A 70 -6.58 -6.03 -10.63
N GLY A 71 -6.22 -5.06 -11.44
CA GLY A 71 -4.88 -4.94 -12.00
C GLY A 71 -3.78 -4.77 -10.94
N ASP A 72 -4.07 -4.09 -9.81
CA ASP A 72 -3.10 -3.93 -8.72
C ASP A 72 -2.73 -5.29 -8.09
N SER A 73 -3.70 -6.21 -7.97
CA SER A 73 -3.45 -7.57 -7.47
C SER A 73 -2.56 -8.36 -8.42
N LEU A 74 -2.71 -8.16 -9.74
CA LEU A 74 -1.86 -8.79 -10.76
C LEU A 74 -0.44 -8.19 -10.76
N ILE A 75 -0.29 -6.89 -10.57
CA ILE A 75 1.03 -6.25 -10.43
C ILE A 75 1.73 -6.77 -9.17
N ALA A 76 1.03 -6.88 -8.04
CA ALA A 76 1.57 -7.42 -6.82
C ALA A 76 2.03 -8.87 -6.98
N ALA A 77 1.27 -9.69 -7.73
CA ALA A 77 1.71 -11.02 -8.12
C ALA A 77 3.01 -10.96 -8.93
N GLY A 78 3.10 -10.06 -9.92
CA GLY A 78 4.33 -9.86 -10.69
C GLY A 78 5.52 -9.49 -9.81
N ILE A 79 5.39 -8.54 -8.91
CA ILE A 79 6.44 -8.17 -7.95
C ILE A 79 6.86 -9.37 -7.11
N GLY A 80 5.89 -10.16 -6.64
CA GLY A 80 6.13 -11.38 -5.87
C GLY A 80 6.90 -12.44 -6.65
N THR A 81 6.66 -12.60 -7.95
CA THR A 81 7.42 -13.56 -8.78
C THR A 81 8.88 -13.19 -8.93
N PHE A 82 9.25 -11.91 -8.92
CA PHE A 82 10.63 -11.46 -9.00
C PHE A 82 11.37 -11.57 -7.66
N PHE A 83 10.75 -11.10 -6.59
CA PHE A 83 11.42 -10.85 -5.32
C PHE A 83 11.04 -11.84 -4.21
N GLY A 84 10.04 -12.69 -4.44
CA GLY A 84 9.49 -13.57 -3.43
C GLY A 84 8.56 -12.83 -2.45
N TRP A 85 7.95 -13.60 -1.56
CA TRP A 85 6.90 -13.10 -0.67
C TRP A 85 7.38 -12.06 0.37
N GLN A 86 8.62 -12.19 0.87
CA GLN A 86 9.17 -11.30 1.90
C GLN A 86 9.39 -9.88 1.37
N LEU A 87 10.08 -9.73 0.25
CA LEU A 87 10.31 -8.42 -0.36
C LEU A 87 9.03 -7.85 -0.98
N MET A 88 8.09 -8.71 -1.41
CA MET A 88 6.77 -8.26 -1.85
C MET A 88 6.00 -7.60 -0.70
N LEU A 89 6.05 -8.12 0.53
CA LEU A 89 5.45 -7.47 1.70
C LEU A 89 6.07 -6.08 1.96
N ILE A 90 7.39 -5.98 1.88
CA ILE A 90 8.10 -4.70 2.02
C ILE A 90 7.69 -3.74 0.90
N SER A 91 7.59 -4.24 -0.35
CA SER A 91 7.09 -3.46 -1.48
C SER A 91 5.70 -2.89 -1.23
N THR A 92 4.82 -3.68 -0.65
CA THR A 92 3.47 -3.26 -0.29
C THR A 92 3.49 -2.11 0.72
N ILE A 93 4.25 -2.25 1.79
CA ILE A 93 4.39 -1.20 2.80
C ILE A 93 4.96 0.07 2.18
N LEU A 94 6.03 -0.07 1.38
CA LEU A 94 6.68 1.05 0.72
C LEU A 94 5.74 1.75 -0.27
N SER A 95 4.95 1.00 -1.06
CA SER A 95 3.98 1.59 -2.00
C SER A 95 2.87 2.36 -1.29
N VAL A 96 2.42 1.90 -0.12
CA VAL A 96 1.47 2.64 0.72
C VAL A 96 2.09 3.96 1.21
N PHE A 97 3.35 3.95 1.64
CA PHE A 97 4.04 5.19 2.03
C PHE A 97 4.21 6.16 0.86
N VAL A 98 4.66 5.68 -0.29
CA VAL A 98 4.80 6.48 -1.51
C VAL A 98 3.46 7.08 -1.90
N MET A 99 2.41 6.26 -1.91
CA MET A 99 1.04 6.72 -2.20
C MET A 99 0.58 7.78 -1.21
N ALA A 100 0.82 7.58 0.08
CA ALA A 100 0.45 8.53 1.12
C ALA A 100 1.12 9.90 0.92
N ILE A 101 2.42 9.93 0.58
CA ILE A 101 3.18 11.17 0.33
C ILE A 101 2.55 11.98 -0.81
N PHE A 102 2.11 11.34 -1.89
CA PHE A 102 1.51 12.03 -3.04
C PHE A 102 0.03 12.36 -2.82
N THR A 103 -0.71 11.44 -2.23
CA THR A 103 -2.16 11.55 -2.06
C THR A 103 -2.53 12.53 -0.96
N TYR A 104 -1.78 12.56 0.12
CA TYR A 104 -2.14 13.37 1.28
C TYR A 104 -2.21 14.87 0.98
N PRO A 105 -1.18 15.51 0.36
CA PRO A 105 -1.26 16.93 -0.01
C PRO A 105 -2.40 17.22 -1.00
N TYR A 106 -2.63 16.30 -1.94
CA TYR A 106 -3.70 16.42 -2.92
C TYR A 106 -5.08 16.40 -2.27
N LEU A 107 -5.34 15.43 -1.38
CA LEU A 107 -6.60 15.33 -0.65
C LEU A 107 -6.83 16.55 0.26
N LEU A 108 -5.79 17.03 0.92
CA LEU A 108 -5.86 18.18 1.78
C LEU A 108 -6.22 19.45 1.00
N TYR A 109 -5.56 19.68 -0.14
CA TYR A 109 -5.84 20.80 -1.03
C TYR A 109 -7.27 20.71 -1.59
N LYS A 110 -7.70 19.55 -2.08
CA LYS A 110 -9.03 19.31 -2.64
C LYS A 110 -10.12 19.54 -1.58
N SER A 111 -9.97 18.94 -0.40
CA SER A 111 -10.93 19.09 0.71
C SER A 111 -11.04 20.54 1.19
N TYR A 112 -9.93 21.27 1.20
CA TYR A 112 -9.90 22.70 1.54
C TYR A 112 -10.68 23.52 0.48
N LYS A 113 -10.43 23.28 -0.81
CA LYS A 113 -11.13 23.96 -1.91
C LYS A 113 -12.62 23.67 -1.95
N GLU A 114 -13.02 22.44 -1.61
CA GLU A 114 -14.43 22.02 -1.52
C GLU A 114 -15.13 22.50 -0.23
N GLY A 115 -14.42 23.18 0.67
CA GLY A 115 -14.98 23.69 1.92
C GLY A 115 -15.33 22.61 2.94
N LYS A 116 -14.84 21.37 2.77
CA LYS A 116 -15.03 20.24 3.69
C LYS A 116 -14.14 20.35 4.91
N LYS A 117 -14.43 21.35 5.79
CA LYS A 117 -13.62 21.64 6.99
C LYS A 117 -13.43 20.43 7.89
N LYS A 118 -14.42 19.56 8.00
CA LYS A 118 -14.35 18.32 8.84
C LYS A 118 -13.32 17.34 8.32
N THR A 119 -13.26 17.12 7.00
CA THR A 119 -12.26 16.25 6.36
C THR A 119 -10.86 16.82 6.49
N VAL A 120 -10.69 18.14 6.31
CA VAL A 120 -9.40 18.81 6.52
C VAL A 120 -8.93 18.63 7.97
N PHE A 121 -9.82 18.83 8.94
CA PHE A 121 -9.49 18.61 10.36
C PHE A 121 -9.10 17.16 10.64
N ALA A 122 -9.85 16.18 10.09
CA ALA A 122 -9.55 14.75 10.26
C ALA A 122 -8.21 14.36 9.61
N LEU A 123 -7.88 14.90 8.45
CA LEU A 123 -6.58 14.69 7.81
C LEU A 123 -5.44 15.24 8.67
N VAL A 124 -5.55 16.47 9.13
CA VAL A 124 -4.52 17.09 10.01
C VAL A 124 -4.38 16.30 11.30
N SER A 125 -5.50 15.92 11.93
CA SER A 125 -5.46 15.14 13.19
C SER A 125 -4.82 13.76 12.99
N ALA A 126 -4.98 13.11 11.85
CA ALA A 126 -4.33 11.83 11.54
C ALA A 126 -2.80 11.95 11.51
N VAL A 127 -2.26 13.02 10.90
CA VAL A 127 -0.81 13.27 10.90
C VAL A 127 -0.30 13.59 12.30
N LEU A 128 -1.04 14.39 13.06
CA LEU A 128 -0.67 14.70 14.45
C LEU A 128 -0.67 13.44 15.33
N LEU A 129 -1.62 12.51 15.12
CA LEU A 129 -1.64 11.23 15.80
C LEU A 129 -0.42 10.37 15.46
N ILE A 130 -0.02 10.30 14.19
CA ILE A 130 1.17 9.56 13.75
C ILE A 130 2.44 10.19 14.37
N ALA A 131 2.56 11.52 14.32
CA ALA A 131 3.68 12.22 14.93
C ALA A 131 3.73 12.00 16.45
N PHE A 132 2.59 12.06 17.12
CA PHE A 132 2.47 11.77 18.56
C PHE A 132 2.90 10.33 18.86
N ALA A 133 2.43 9.34 18.08
CA ALA A 133 2.84 7.96 18.23
C ALA A 133 4.36 7.78 18.09
N ALA A 134 4.97 8.44 17.09
CA ALA A 134 6.41 8.39 16.86
C ALA A 134 7.23 9.02 18.01
N ILE A 135 6.71 10.07 18.65
CA ILE A 135 7.35 10.69 19.81
C ILE A 135 7.22 9.78 21.03
N VAL A 136 6.00 9.30 21.30
CA VAL A 136 5.71 8.48 22.48
C VAL A 136 6.42 7.11 22.40
N SER A 137 6.59 6.54 21.19
CA SER A 137 7.34 5.29 21.01
C SER A 137 8.82 5.37 21.42
N LYS A 138 9.40 6.59 21.48
CA LYS A 138 10.77 6.82 21.93
C LYS A 138 10.88 7.01 23.44
N THR A 139 9.75 7.13 24.15
CA THR A 139 9.76 7.32 25.60
C THR A 139 9.91 5.99 26.34
N GLU A 140 10.53 6.04 27.53
CA GLU A 140 10.72 4.85 28.37
C GLU A 140 9.40 4.24 28.86
N PHE A 141 8.30 4.99 28.76
CA PHE A 141 6.97 4.57 29.20
C PHE A 141 6.42 3.34 28.42
N ILE A 142 6.85 3.15 27.18
CA ILE A 142 6.40 2.03 26.31
C ILE A 142 7.39 0.83 26.32
N LYS A 143 8.34 0.79 27.23
CA LYS A 143 9.28 -0.35 27.30
C LYS A 143 8.64 -1.66 27.75
N THR A 144 7.50 -1.61 28.43
CA THR A 144 6.79 -2.82 28.84
C THR A 144 5.96 -3.35 27.67
N PHE A 145 6.14 -4.63 27.35
CA PHE A 145 5.46 -5.28 26.23
C PHE A 145 3.94 -5.06 26.24
N GLU A 146 3.31 -5.21 27.41
CA GLU A 146 1.86 -5.04 27.58
C GLU A 146 1.39 -3.61 27.23
N ILE A 147 2.13 -2.58 27.68
CA ILE A 147 1.80 -1.19 27.39
C ILE A 147 2.01 -0.89 25.92
N SER A 148 3.05 -1.45 25.28
CA SER A 148 3.30 -1.31 23.85
C SER A 148 2.17 -1.88 23.01
N VAL A 149 1.69 -3.07 23.36
CA VAL A 149 0.59 -3.74 22.64
C VAL A 149 -0.72 -2.95 22.82
N ALA A 150 -1.03 -2.52 24.04
CA ALA A 150 -2.22 -1.72 24.30
C ALA A 150 -2.20 -0.37 23.57
N PHE A 151 -1.05 0.30 23.55
CA PHE A 151 -0.86 1.56 22.84
C PHE A 151 -1.04 1.37 21.33
N LEU A 152 -0.42 0.33 20.74
CA LEU A 152 -0.57 0.00 19.33
C LEU A 152 -2.03 -0.27 18.98
N PHE A 153 -2.75 -1.01 19.80
CA PHE A 153 -4.17 -1.32 19.60
C PHE A 153 -5.04 -0.05 19.61
N VAL A 154 -4.81 0.85 20.55
CA VAL A 154 -5.49 2.15 20.64
C VAL A 154 -5.20 2.99 19.39
N MET A 155 -3.95 3.05 18.93
CA MET A 155 -3.57 3.80 17.75
C MET A 155 -4.20 3.24 16.46
N VAL A 156 -4.29 1.91 16.34
CA VAL A 156 -4.98 1.25 15.21
C VAL A 156 -6.46 1.61 15.21
N ILE A 157 -7.13 1.58 16.36
CA ILE A 157 -8.55 1.97 16.45
C ILE A 157 -8.75 3.44 16.07
N LEU A 158 -7.92 4.34 16.58
CA LEU A 158 -8.01 5.78 16.28
C LEU A 158 -7.79 6.07 14.80
N THR A 159 -6.78 5.44 14.17
CA THR A 159 -6.53 5.60 12.73
C THR A 159 -7.67 5.03 11.89
N PHE A 160 -8.26 3.90 12.32
CA PHE A 160 -9.42 3.31 11.66
C PHE A 160 -10.66 4.23 11.73
N LEU A 161 -10.92 4.82 12.89
CA LEU A 161 -12.02 5.78 13.08
C LEU A 161 -11.83 7.04 12.22
N CYS A 162 -10.61 7.59 12.19
CA CYS A 162 -10.28 8.72 11.32
C CYS A 162 -10.47 8.37 9.83
N ALA A 163 -10.00 7.20 9.39
CA ALA A 163 -10.16 6.75 8.02
C ALA A 163 -11.64 6.58 7.64
N LYS A 164 -12.43 5.95 8.51
CA LYS A 164 -13.88 5.79 8.30
C LYS A 164 -14.57 7.16 8.19
N PHE A 165 -14.24 8.08 9.07
CA PHE A 165 -14.82 9.42 9.07
C PHE A 165 -14.48 10.19 7.77
N ILE A 166 -13.24 10.12 7.29
CA ILE A 166 -12.81 10.71 6.02
C ILE A 166 -13.58 10.09 4.85
N LEU A 167 -13.70 8.76 4.83
CA LEU A 167 -14.42 8.03 3.77
C LEU A 167 -15.91 8.38 3.73
N ASP A 168 -16.56 8.47 4.89
CA ASP A 168 -17.98 8.81 4.97
C ASP A 168 -18.28 10.26 4.53
N ASP A 169 -17.35 11.18 4.81
CA ASP A 169 -17.50 12.58 4.36
C ASP A 169 -17.16 12.72 2.86
N MET A 170 -16.24 11.92 2.32
CA MET A 170 -15.91 11.89 0.90
C MET A 170 -17.04 11.30 0.03
N LYS A 171 -17.87 10.41 0.58
CA LYS A 171 -19.05 9.86 -0.11
C LYS A 171 -20.16 10.88 -0.30
N LYS A 172 -20.19 11.96 0.47
CA LYS A 172 -21.18 13.01 0.31
C LYS A 172 -20.91 13.79 -0.98
N PRO A 173 -21.94 14.04 -1.80
CA PRO A 173 -21.77 14.84 -3.01
C PRO A 173 -21.19 16.20 -2.64
N ALA A 174 -20.25 16.67 -3.44
CA ALA A 174 -19.77 18.04 -3.34
C ALA A 174 -20.90 19.03 -3.63
N PRO A 175 -20.82 20.31 -3.19
CA PRO A 175 -21.84 21.32 -3.48
C PRO A 175 -22.17 21.45 -4.97
N ASN A 176 -21.28 21.01 -5.85
CA ASN A 176 -21.44 21.01 -7.31
C ASN A 176 -22.06 19.71 -7.88
N GLY A 177 -22.56 18.80 -7.05
CA GLY A 177 -23.19 17.56 -7.49
C GLY A 177 -22.25 16.44 -7.96
N GLU A 178 -20.94 16.67 -8.01
CA GLU A 178 -19.95 15.66 -8.37
C GLU A 178 -19.58 14.79 -7.18
N VAL A 179 -19.64 13.48 -7.35
CA VAL A 179 -19.15 12.53 -6.33
C VAL A 179 -17.63 12.60 -6.33
N SER A 180 -17.04 13.11 -5.26
CA SER A 180 -15.61 13.40 -5.17
C SER A 180 -14.75 12.17 -4.81
N LEU A 181 -15.25 10.95 -4.98
CA LEU A 181 -14.45 9.74 -4.84
C LEU A 181 -13.44 9.68 -5.99
N CYS A 182 -12.30 10.31 -5.78
CA CYS A 182 -11.17 10.21 -6.68
C CYS A 182 -10.55 8.81 -6.48
N MET A 183 -10.72 7.92 -7.45
CA MET A 183 -9.89 6.73 -7.55
C MET A 183 -8.47 7.20 -7.82
N LEU A 184 -7.63 7.16 -6.78
CA LEU A 184 -6.23 7.55 -6.93
C LEU A 184 -5.48 6.37 -7.53
N PRO A 185 -4.72 6.59 -8.59
CA PRO A 185 -3.97 5.52 -9.25
C PRO A 185 -2.89 4.99 -8.29
N PHE A 186 -2.98 3.73 -7.90
CA PHE A 186 -2.02 3.07 -7.01
C PHE A 186 -0.81 2.51 -7.78
N GLY A 187 -0.98 2.20 -9.06
CA GLY A 187 0.04 1.64 -9.93
C GLY A 187 1.38 2.41 -9.96
N PRO A 188 1.40 3.75 -10.04
CA PRO A 188 2.63 4.52 -9.96
C PRO A 188 3.40 4.34 -8.66
N ALA A 189 2.71 4.25 -7.51
CA ALA A 189 3.33 4.03 -6.22
C ALA A 189 3.96 2.63 -6.13
N MET A 190 3.28 1.62 -6.68
CA MET A 190 3.82 0.26 -6.78
C MET A 190 5.05 0.21 -7.70
N ALA A 191 5.03 0.92 -8.82
CA ALA A 191 6.17 0.98 -9.74
C ALA A 191 7.40 1.63 -9.07
N ILE A 192 7.22 2.71 -8.32
CA ILE A 192 8.30 3.37 -7.57
C ILE A 192 8.85 2.42 -6.50
N SER A 193 7.99 1.76 -5.72
CA SER A 193 8.42 0.82 -4.70
C SER A 193 9.17 -0.38 -5.28
N PHE A 194 8.74 -0.91 -6.44
CA PHE A 194 9.43 -1.96 -7.16
C PHE A 194 10.86 -1.55 -7.55
N VAL A 195 11.01 -0.35 -8.12
CA VAL A 195 12.33 0.19 -8.50
C VAL A 195 13.23 0.34 -7.27
N ILE A 196 12.71 0.90 -6.18
CA ILE A 196 13.48 1.06 -4.93
C ILE A 196 13.97 -0.31 -4.42
N ILE A 197 13.09 -1.30 -4.36
CA ILE A 197 13.46 -2.65 -3.90
C ILE A 197 14.50 -3.28 -4.83
N MET A 198 14.38 -3.08 -6.14
CA MET A 198 15.35 -3.61 -7.09
C MET A 198 16.78 -3.08 -6.83
N PHE A 199 16.92 -1.81 -6.45
CA PHE A 199 18.22 -1.23 -6.12
C PHE A 199 18.73 -1.61 -4.73
N PHE A 200 17.86 -1.76 -3.75
CA PHE A 200 18.21 -2.02 -2.34
C PHE A 200 17.94 -3.46 -1.89
N GLN A 201 17.81 -4.39 -2.83
CA GLN A 201 17.46 -5.79 -2.53
C GLN A 201 18.43 -6.46 -1.56
N ASN A 202 19.73 -6.26 -1.74
CA ASN A 202 20.75 -6.91 -0.91
C ASN A 202 20.72 -6.40 0.53
N GLU A 203 20.60 -5.09 0.72
CA GLU A 203 20.50 -4.44 2.02
C GLU A 203 19.24 -4.88 2.77
N LEU A 204 18.11 -4.92 2.06
CA LEU A 204 16.84 -5.35 2.62
C LEU A 204 16.86 -6.82 3.03
N GLN A 205 17.45 -7.71 2.21
CA GLN A 205 17.61 -9.12 2.57
C GLN A 205 18.52 -9.31 3.78
N THR A 206 19.59 -8.52 3.89
CA THR A 206 20.48 -8.55 5.06
C THR A 206 19.75 -8.11 6.32
N LEU A 207 18.96 -7.04 6.24
CA LEU A 207 18.11 -6.59 7.34
C LEU A 207 17.09 -7.66 7.76
N ILE A 208 16.39 -8.27 6.82
CA ILE A 208 15.43 -9.35 7.11
C ILE A 208 16.14 -10.50 7.84
N LYS A 209 17.30 -10.93 7.34
CA LYS A 209 18.06 -12.01 7.97
C LYS A 209 18.50 -11.66 9.39
N SER A 210 18.98 -10.44 9.63
CA SER A 210 19.43 -10.01 10.96
C SER A 210 18.29 -9.91 11.98
N TYR A 211 17.06 -9.61 11.56
CA TYR A 211 15.91 -9.51 12.47
C TYR A 211 15.16 -10.82 12.70
N PHE A 212 15.16 -11.73 11.73
CA PHE A 212 14.38 -12.97 11.81
C PHE A 212 15.21 -14.23 12.05
N LEU A 213 16.52 -14.19 11.81
CA LEU A 213 17.42 -15.34 11.92
C LEU A 213 18.60 -15.11 12.89
N GLY A 214 18.76 -13.90 13.42
CA GLY A 214 19.69 -13.57 14.51
C GLY A 214 18.99 -13.64 15.83
#